data_488704eeb4605189b5e34eeb3e1035f9
#
_entry.id   488704eeb4605189b5e34eeb3e1035f9
#
_cell.length_a   1.000
_cell.length_b   1.000
_cell.length_c   1.000
_cell.angle_alpha   90.00
_cell.angle_beta   90.00
_cell.angle_gamma   90.00
#
_symmetry.space_group_name_H-M   'P 1'
#
loop_
_entity.id
_entity.type
_entity.pdbx_description
1 polymer ?
#
loop_
_entity_poly.entity_id
_entity_poly.type
_entity_poly.pdbx_seq_one_letter_code
_entity_poly.pdbx_strand_id
1 'polypeptide(L)' 'MLRKKNKTSIKQEIYSVPIPPNWREGQFVFNRVDELYGVARAIQFIDKIDCFYDDSKIDEFIERTKVWISKPH' A
#
# COMPACT_ATOMS: atom_id res chain seq x y z
N MET A 1 13.62 5.59 24.50
CA MET A 1 13.37 5.51 23.94
C MET A 1 12.94 5.27 23.27
N LEU A 2 12.71 5.10 23.04
CA LEU A 2 12.36 4.94 22.27
C LEU A 2 11.83 4.71 21.50
N ARG A 3 11.61 4.63 21.40
CA ARG A 3 11.12 4.44 20.61
C ARG A 3 10.62 4.44 19.81
N LYS A 4 10.44 4.55 19.59
CA LYS A 4 9.91 4.64 18.83
C LYS A 4 9.73 4.68 18.03
N LYS A 5 9.80 4.58 17.99
CA LYS A 5 9.55 4.68 17.19
C LYS A 5 9.53 5.01 16.17
N ASN A 6 10.09 5.35 16.52
CA ASN A 6 10.02 5.68 15.30
C ASN A 6 9.45 4.82 14.30
N LYS A 7 8.50 4.89 13.93
CA LYS A 7 7.89 4.04 12.96
C LYS A 7 7.96 4.58 11.59
N THR A 8 8.43 3.73 10.66
CA THR A 8 8.38 4.05 9.25
C THR A 8 6.91 4.04 8.82
N SER A 9 6.48 5.07 8.11
CA SER A 9 5.11 5.09 7.63
C SER A 9 4.93 4.05 6.51
N ILE A 10 3.69 3.60 6.32
CA ILE A 10 3.39 2.68 5.24
C ILE A 10 3.81 3.25 3.90
N LYS A 11 3.52 4.53 3.69
CA LYS A 11 3.87 5.19 2.44
C LYS A 11 5.38 5.16 2.22
N GLN A 12 6.16 5.40 3.26
CA GLN A 12 7.62 5.34 3.15
C GLN A 12 8.10 3.95 2.77
N GLU A 13 7.48 2.93 3.34
CA GLU A 13 7.86 1.56 3.01
C GLU A 13 7.51 1.22 1.58
N ILE A 14 6.34 1.62 1.13
CA ILE A 14 5.93 1.37 -0.24
C ILE A 14 6.92 1.97 -1.23
N TYR A 15 7.33 3.21 -0.98
CA TYR A 15 8.19 3.95 -1.90
C TYR A 15 9.67 3.83 -1.57
N SER A 16 10.05 2.86 -0.74
CA SER A 16 11.45 2.71 -0.35
C SER A 16 12.34 2.14 -1.44
N VAL A 17 11.75 1.65 -2.52
CA VAL A 17 12.49 1.18 -3.68
C VAL A 17 12.00 1.96 -4.90
N PRO A 18 12.81 2.05 -5.96
CA PRO A 18 12.38 2.81 -7.13
C PRO A 18 11.26 2.12 -7.89
N ILE A 19 10.44 2.92 -8.56
CA ILE A 19 9.40 2.39 -9.42
C ILE A 19 10.06 1.86 -10.69
N PRO A 20 9.81 0.60 -11.07
CA PRO A 20 10.43 0.06 -12.28
C PRO A 20 10.03 0.89 -13.51
N PRO A 21 10.92 1.01 -14.50
CA PRO A 21 10.56 1.70 -15.72
C PRO A 21 9.36 1.02 -16.38
N ASN A 22 8.52 1.80 -17.00
CA ASN A 22 7.31 1.32 -17.70
C ASN A 22 6.17 0.88 -16.80
N TRP A 23 6.33 1.00 -15.48
CA TRP A 23 5.23 0.71 -14.56
C TRP A 23 4.52 2.02 -14.21
N ARG A 24 3.19 1.95 -14.12
CA ARG A 24 2.47 3.09 -13.55
C ARG A 24 2.61 3.09 -12.04
N GLU A 25 2.47 4.26 -11.46
CA GLU A 25 2.62 4.38 -10.01
C GLU A 25 1.60 3.53 -9.26
N GLY A 26 0.35 3.51 -9.72
CA GLY A 26 -0.68 2.70 -9.08
C GLY A 26 -0.37 1.22 -9.12
N GLN A 27 0.14 0.74 -10.24
CA GLN A 27 0.57 -0.65 -10.36
C GLN A 27 1.66 -0.96 -9.36
N PHE A 28 2.62 -0.05 -9.24
CA PHE A 28 3.72 -0.22 -8.29
C PHE A 28 3.21 -0.28 -6.86
N VAL A 29 2.34 0.65 -6.49
CA VAL A 29 1.78 0.70 -5.13
C VAL A 29 1.03 -0.59 -4.81
N PHE A 30 0.20 -1.04 -5.72
CA PHE A 30 -0.56 -2.28 -5.52
C PHE A 30 0.39 -3.45 -5.25
N ASN A 31 1.41 -3.59 -6.09
CA ASN A 31 2.34 -4.70 -5.94
C ASN A 31 3.17 -4.60 -4.67
N ARG A 32 3.56 -3.38 -4.28
CA ARG A 32 4.30 -3.21 -3.03
C ARG A 32 3.45 -3.57 -1.82
N VAL A 33 2.19 -3.14 -1.81
CA VAL A 33 1.30 -3.48 -0.70
C VAL A 33 1.11 -4.99 -0.62
N ASP A 34 0.96 -5.64 -1.77
CA ASP A 34 0.81 -7.09 -1.78
C ASP A 34 2.07 -7.77 -1.26
N GLU A 35 3.23 -7.29 -1.68
CA GLU A 35 4.51 -7.88 -1.29
C GLU A 35 4.79 -7.66 0.20
N LEU A 36 4.54 -6.46 0.70
CA LEU A 36 4.88 -6.10 2.07
C LEU A 36 3.86 -6.60 3.09
N TYR A 37 2.59 -6.56 2.75
CA TYR A 37 1.53 -6.79 3.74
C TYR A 37 0.56 -7.88 3.33
N GLY A 38 0.50 -8.25 2.05
CA GLY A 38 -0.36 -9.32 1.59
C GLY A 38 -1.85 -9.00 1.59
N VAL A 39 -2.21 -7.71 1.57
CA VAL A 39 -3.62 -7.31 1.65
C VAL A 39 -4.14 -6.64 0.38
N ALA A 40 -3.29 -6.49 -0.64
CA ALA A 40 -3.71 -5.72 -1.82
C ALA A 40 -4.94 -6.32 -2.50
N ARG A 41 -4.95 -7.63 -2.67
CA ARG A 41 -6.07 -8.27 -3.36
C ARG A 41 -7.35 -8.22 -2.53
N ALA A 42 -7.22 -8.31 -1.21
CA ALA A 42 -8.39 -8.18 -0.34
C ALA A 42 -8.99 -6.79 -0.47
N ILE A 43 -8.16 -5.76 -0.50
CA ILE A 43 -8.66 -4.40 -0.67
C ILE A 43 -9.35 -4.26 -2.02
N GLN A 44 -8.75 -4.80 -3.06
CA GLN A 44 -9.33 -4.73 -4.40
C GLN A 44 -10.70 -5.42 -4.45
N PHE A 45 -10.80 -6.61 -3.88
CA PHE A 45 -12.03 -7.39 -3.94
C PHE A 45 -13.08 -6.91 -2.96
N ILE A 46 -12.69 -6.68 -1.71
CA ILE A 46 -13.66 -6.44 -0.65
C ILE A 46 -14.03 -4.97 -0.60
N ASP A 47 -13.04 -4.10 -0.64
CA ASP A 47 -13.28 -2.66 -0.54
C ASP A 47 -13.54 -2.01 -1.88
N LYS A 48 -13.29 -2.74 -2.98
CA LYS A 48 -13.51 -2.24 -4.34
C LYS A 48 -12.66 -1.02 -4.66
N ILE A 49 -11.48 -0.96 -4.08
CA ILE A 49 -10.52 0.11 -4.34
C ILE A 49 -9.37 -0.50 -5.11
N ASP A 50 -9.14 -0.03 -6.33
CA ASP A 50 -8.18 -0.64 -7.24
C ASP A 50 -7.27 0.41 -7.83
N CYS A 51 -6.08 0.58 -7.26
CA CYS A 51 -5.10 1.52 -7.80
C CYS A 51 -4.23 0.88 -8.89
N PHE A 52 -4.34 -0.44 -9.10
CA PHE A 52 -3.52 -1.10 -10.11
C PHE A 52 -3.79 -0.54 -11.50
N TYR A 53 -5.06 -0.30 -11.80
CA TYR A 53 -5.46 0.23 -13.10
C TYR A 53 -5.84 1.71 -13.06
N ASP A 54 -5.84 2.33 -11.87
CA ASP A 54 -6.32 3.70 -11.72
C ASP A 54 -5.47 4.44 -10.70
N ASP A 55 -4.52 5.23 -11.19
CA ASP A 55 -3.61 5.95 -10.31
C ASP A 55 -4.32 6.93 -9.39
N SER A 56 -5.52 7.37 -9.75
CA SER A 56 -6.26 8.30 -8.90
C SER A 56 -6.73 7.66 -7.61
N LYS A 57 -6.63 6.34 -7.50
CA LYS A 57 -7.04 5.61 -6.30
C LYS A 57 -5.89 5.31 -5.35
N ILE A 58 -4.70 5.80 -5.64
CA ILE A 58 -3.53 5.47 -4.82
C ILE A 58 -3.72 5.90 -3.37
N ASP A 59 -4.15 7.13 -3.14
CA ASP A 59 -4.30 7.62 -1.77
C ASP A 59 -5.33 6.82 -0.99
N GLU A 60 -6.47 6.54 -1.60
CA GLU A 60 -7.50 5.71 -0.99
C GLU A 60 -6.97 4.32 -0.66
N PHE A 61 -6.22 3.75 -1.60
CA PHE A 61 -5.68 2.40 -1.45
C PHE A 61 -4.70 2.34 -0.26
N ILE A 62 -3.83 3.34 -0.15
CA ILE A 62 -2.89 3.40 0.96
C ILE A 62 -3.61 3.56 2.29
N GLU A 63 -4.65 4.43 2.33
CA GLU A 63 -5.42 4.60 3.55
C GLU A 63 -6.12 3.30 3.96
N ARG A 64 -6.66 2.58 2.99
CA ARG A 64 -7.32 1.32 3.31
C ARG A 64 -6.31 0.27 3.76
N THR A 65 -5.10 0.31 3.20
CA THR A 65 -4.03 -0.57 3.65
C THR A 65 -3.76 -0.38 5.14
N LYS A 66 -3.72 0.87 5.59
CA LYS A 66 -3.51 1.16 7.01
C LYS A 66 -4.60 0.52 7.87
N VAL A 67 -5.83 0.59 7.41
CA VAL A 67 -6.95 -0.01 8.14
C VAL A 67 -6.77 -1.53 8.22
N TRP A 68 -6.45 -2.16 7.11
CA TRP A 68 -6.34 -3.61 7.07
C TRP A 68 -5.22 -4.12 7.98
N ILE A 69 -4.05 -3.48 7.97
CA ILE A 69 -2.92 -3.99 8.74
C ILE A 69 -3.01 -3.61 10.21
N SER A 70 -3.84 -2.65 10.57
CA SER A 70 -4.00 -2.26 11.97
C SER A 70 -5.10 -3.03 12.68
N LYS A 71 -5.89 -3.81 11.95
CA LYS A 71 -6.96 -4.58 12.56
C LYS A 71 -6.38 -5.80 13.28
N PRO A 72 -6.88 -6.09 14.47
CA PRO A 72 -6.51 -7.37 15.11
C PRO A 72 -7.12 -8.53 14.33
N HIS A 73 -6.43 -9.63 14.34
CA HIS A 73 -6.90 -10.82 13.61
C HIS A 73 -7.24 -11.96 14.56
#